data_2080c0fc37c2fd1c1f6e196ec935d4ea
#
_entry.id   2080c0fc37c2fd1c1f6e196ec935d4ea
#
_cell.length_a   1.000
_cell.length_b   1.000
_cell.length_c   1.000
_cell.angle_alpha   90.00
_cell.angle_beta   90.00
_cell.angle_gamma   90.00
#
_symmetry.space_group_name_H-M   'P 1'
#
loop_
_entity.id
_entity.type
_entity.pdbx_description
1 polymer ?
#
loop_
_entity_poly.entity_id
_entity_poly.type
_entity_poly.pdbx_seq_one_letter_code
_entity_poly.pdbx_strand_id
1 'polypeptide(L)'
;MSDGFIEFSNVTKQFPLTRNKKEAVKALTKLNLTVKKGEFVTIVGASGSGKTTLLKLISGIINPTSGRVLINGEAVHNLRKDTGNVFQTPTLLPWRTVLKNILLPVEVARGEIREADVKRAQELIDVMGLKGVENMYPGELSGGMQQRVAIARALLLDPEILLLDEPFGSLDSITRERLNLLILDLWRRTKKTIIFVTHSISEAVLLSTRIVVLSRSPGRVKDVVELDPGMKGSGKDIFSSDYISKTVVDIRKRIKSEWTKEISHDVRTELKKIEKKSLFQRLVSRYEYLLIPVGVAAFILIWALISRMSGLPEYILPLPKTVLHRFVLAGREDLLVSNIAVTAYESLLGFALGSSLAFLFGYVLAKYMIAERILSPYIVAMQAIPIVALAPLLIIWFGFGINTKVLIAALIIFFPILINSIVGIRSADREIMELLTSLDAGPLQTFFKFELPSALPVIFGGLKVGITYSVIGAVVGEFLGASAGLGALVNMSRSSFDTPLVFVSIILLGVLGIFFYLGMSLIEYLFIGHRVKKHE
;
A
#
# COMPACT_ATOMS: atom_id res chain seq x y z
N MET A 1 -23.00 18.95 -38.70
CA MET A 1 -22.92 18.54 -37.29
C MET A 1 -21.96 17.35 -37.25
N SER A 2 -20.91 17.40 -36.43
CA SER A 2 -19.91 16.31 -36.36
C SER A 2 -20.58 15.07 -35.77
N ASP A 3 -20.44 13.95 -36.46
CA ASP A 3 -20.98 12.62 -36.05
C ASP A 3 -20.12 11.98 -34.95
N GLY A 4 -19.37 12.79 -34.19
CA GLY A 4 -18.41 12.35 -33.19
C GLY A 4 -19.03 12.21 -31.81
N PHE A 5 -18.88 11.03 -31.20
CA PHE A 5 -19.27 10.79 -29.80
C PHE A 5 -18.21 11.29 -28.82
N ILE A 6 -16.91 11.07 -29.12
CA ILE A 6 -15.78 11.66 -28.37
C ILE A 6 -14.97 12.49 -29.36
N GLU A 7 -14.72 13.75 -29.05
CA GLU A 7 -14.01 14.68 -29.93
C GLU A 7 -12.88 15.40 -29.19
N PHE A 8 -11.69 15.33 -29.76
CA PHE A 8 -10.54 16.14 -29.35
C PHE A 8 -10.34 17.27 -30.36
N SER A 9 -10.41 18.50 -29.91
CA SER A 9 -10.23 19.70 -30.75
C SER A 9 -8.98 20.46 -30.31
N ASN A 10 -7.89 20.35 -31.07
CA ASN A 10 -6.59 21.01 -30.82
C ASN A 10 -6.06 20.83 -29.37
N VAL A 11 -6.23 19.64 -28.81
CA VAL A 11 -5.90 19.35 -27.42
C VAL A 11 -4.39 19.33 -27.21
N THR A 12 -3.94 20.13 -26.24
CA THR A 12 -2.55 20.13 -25.73
C THR A 12 -2.57 19.88 -24.23
N LYS A 13 -1.68 18.99 -23.75
CA LYS A 13 -1.45 18.76 -22.32
C LYS A 13 0.02 18.87 -21.98
N GLN A 14 0.30 19.71 -20.97
CA GLN A 14 1.64 19.93 -20.43
C GLN A 14 1.63 19.61 -18.93
N PHE A 15 2.72 19.05 -18.43
CA PHE A 15 2.96 18.81 -17.02
C PHE A 15 4.16 19.63 -16.56
N PRO A 16 4.06 20.41 -15.46
CA PRO A 16 5.18 21.16 -14.92
C PRO A 16 6.27 20.21 -14.40
N LEU A 17 7.55 20.49 -14.71
CA LEU A 17 8.67 19.78 -14.09
C LEU A 17 8.79 20.19 -12.62
N THR A 18 8.89 19.22 -11.72
CA THR A 18 8.82 19.38 -10.26
C THR A 18 9.95 20.26 -9.68
N ARG A 19 11.06 20.45 -10.42
CA ARG A 19 12.23 21.24 -9.99
C ARG A 19 12.29 22.67 -10.54
N ASN A 20 11.62 22.95 -11.64
CA ASN A 20 11.66 24.29 -12.24
C ASN A 20 10.31 24.59 -12.89
N LYS A 21 9.51 25.48 -12.31
CA LYS A 21 8.18 25.87 -12.83
C LYS A 21 8.20 26.44 -14.27
N LYS A 22 9.39 26.76 -14.81
CA LYS A 22 9.56 27.31 -16.16
C LYS A 22 9.68 26.25 -17.25
N GLU A 23 9.98 24.99 -16.91
CA GLU A 23 10.08 23.89 -17.88
C GLU A 23 8.89 22.95 -17.71
N ALA A 24 8.15 22.70 -18.78
CA ALA A 24 7.01 21.82 -18.82
C ALA A 24 7.20 20.71 -19.87
N VAL A 25 6.92 19.47 -19.50
CA VAL A 25 6.91 18.36 -20.46
C VAL A 25 5.58 18.36 -21.20
N LYS A 26 5.63 18.48 -22.53
CA LYS A 26 4.46 18.37 -23.40
C LYS A 26 4.15 16.90 -23.63
N ALA A 27 3.09 16.37 -23.02
CA ALA A 27 2.65 15.01 -23.25
C ALA A 27 1.87 14.88 -24.58
N LEU A 28 0.96 15.82 -24.83
CA LEU A 28 0.17 15.89 -26.07
C LEU A 28 0.24 17.30 -26.66
N THR A 29 0.23 17.43 -27.99
CA THR A 29 0.28 18.71 -28.68
C THR A 29 -0.66 18.74 -29.88
N LYS A 30 -1.64 19.69 -29.86
CA LYS A 30 -2.61 19.93 -30.93
C LYS A 30 -3.23 18.64 -31.48
N LEU A 31 -3.65 17.76 -30.58
CA LEU A 31 -4.24 16.48 -30.91
C LEU A 31 -5.69 16.71 -31.37
N ASN A 32 -6.02 16.18 -32.56
CA ASN A 32 -7.37 16.12 -33.12
C ASN A 32 -7.74 14.66 -33.32
N LEU A 33 -8.84 14.22 -32.77
CA LEU A 33 -9.33 12.84 -32.87
C LEU A 33 -10.84 12.83 -32.65
N THR A 34 -11.55 12.07 -33.49
CA THR A 34 -13.00 11.85 -33.32
C THR A 34 -13.27 10.37 -33.23
N VAL A 35 -14.09 9.95 -32.26
CA VAL A 35 -14.53 8.55 -32.04
C VAL A 35 -16.04 8.49 -32.13
N LYS A 36 -16.58 7.51 -32.85
CA LYS A 36 -18.02 7.29 -33.00
C LYS A 36 -18.59 6.49 -31.80
N LYS A 37 -19.87 6.65 -31.52
CA LYS A 37 -20.55 5.83 -30.49
C LYS A 37 -20.52 4.34 -30.88
N GLY A 38 -20.19 3.48 -29.92
CA GLY A 38 -20.09 2.03 -30.13
C GLY A 38 -18.85 1.56 -30.89
N GLU A 39 -17.93 2.45 -31.19
CA GLU A 39 -16.67 2.14 -31.90
C GLU A 39 -15.65 1.49 -30.96
N PHE A 40 -14.86 0.53 -31.45
CA PHE A 40 -13.69 0.01 -30.77
C PHE A 40 -12.43 0.63 -31.38
N VAL A 41 -11.84 1.60 -30.70
CA VAL A 41 -10.63 2.30 -31.17
C VAL A 41 -9.44 1.86 -30.34
N THR A 42 -8.39 1.41 -31.01
CA THR A 42 -7.11 1.13 -30.36
C THR A 42 -6.11 2.25 -30.63
N ILE A 43 -5.44 2.71 -29.57
CA ILE A 43 -4.38 3.71 -29.62
C ILE A 43 -3.05 3.01 -29.44
N VAL A 44 -2.17 3.12 -30.44
CA VAL A 44 -0.82 2.56 -30.40
C VAL A 44 0.23 3.66 -30.47
N GLY A 45 1.37 3.45 -29.85
CA GLY A 45 2.49 4.39 -29.85
C GLY A 45 3.59 3.98 -28.89
N ALA A 46 4.79 4.55 -29.06
CA ALA A 46 5.93 4.29 -28.18
C ALA A 46 5.64 4.68 -26.72
N SER A 47 6.45 4.19 -25.78
CA SER A 47 6.38 4.63 -24.39
C SER A 47 6.57 6.15 -24.31
N GLY A 48 5.80 6.82 -23.44
CA GLY A 48 5.81 8.29 -23.33
C GLY A 48 5.09 9.06 -24.45
N SER A 49 4.41 8.41 -25.40
CA SER A 49 3.63 9.10 -26.46
C SER A 49 2.33 9.77 -25.99
N GLY A 50 1.99 9.68 -24.71
CA GLY A 50 0.80 10.33 -24.15
C GLY A 50 -0.49 9.50 -24.20
N LYS A 51 -0.42 8.17 -24.42
CA LYS A 51 -1.58 7.25 -24.46
C LYS A 51 -2.42 7.30 -23.19
N THR A 52 -1.80 7.06 -22.04
CA THR A 52 -2.45 7.16 -20.71
C THR A 52 -2.98 8.57 -20.44
N THR A 53 -2.26 9.62 -20.89
CA THR A 53 -2.72 11.01 -20.76
C THR A 53 -4.03 11.23 -21.54
N LEU A 54 -4.15 10.64 -22.72
CA LEU A 54 -5.35 10.72 -23.54
C LEU A 54 -6.54 10.05 -22.81
N LEU A 55 -6.37 8.86 -22.22
CA LEU A 55 -7.41 8.19 -21.44
C LEU A 55 -7.84 9.04 -20.23
N LYS A 56 -6.88 9.62 -19.50
CA LYS A 56 -7.16 10.50 -18.35
C LYS A 56 -7.90 11.79 -18.74
N LEU A 57 -7.73 12.28 -19.96
CA LEU A 57 -8.51 13.41 -20.49
C LEU A 57 -9.95 13.02 -20.82
N ILE A 58 -10.19 11.82 -21.37
CA ILE A 58 -11.54 11.31 -21.63
C ILE A 58 -12.31 11.09 -20.33
N SER A 59 -11.67 10.47 -19.34
CA SER A 59 -12.31 10.21 -18.03
C SER A 59 -12.51 11.46 -17.17
N GLY A 60 -11.92 12.61 -17.55
CA GLY A 60 -11.98 13.85 -16.78
C GLY A 60 -11.11 13.87 -15.53
N ILE A 61 -10.23 12.88 -15.34
CA ILE A 61 -9.24 12.86 -14.23
C ILE A 61 -8.28 14.04 -14.34
N ILE A 62 -7.95 14.45 -15.57
CA ILE A 62 -7.13 15.63 -15.85
C ILE A 62 -7.79 16.50 -16.93
N ASN A 63 -7.58 17.81 -16.83
CA ASN A 63 -8.03 18.76 -17.85
C ASN A 63 -6.94 19.07 -18.87
N PRO A 64 -7.29 19.39 -20.14
CA PRO A 64 -6.34 19.86 -21.12
C PRO A 64 -5.73 21.22 -20.70
N THR A 65 -4.48 21.48 -21.14
CA THR A 65 -3.84 22.79 -20.95
C THR A 65 -4.39 23.82 -21.95
N SER A 66 -4.70 23.36 -23.17
CA SER A 66 -5.41 24.14 -24.20
C SER A 66 -6.16 23.20 -25.14
N GLY A 67 -7.12 23.71 -25.89
CA GLY A 67 -8.07 22.92 -26.65
C GLY A 67 -9.20 22.40 -25.79
N ARG A 68 -10.03 21.50 -26.32
CA ARG A 68 -11.18 20.93 -25.61
C ARG A 68 -11.42 19.47 -25.99
N VAL A 69 -11.89 18.70 -25.01
CA VAL A 69 -12.42 17.34 -25.20
C VAL A 69 -13.94 17.43 -25.04
N LEU A 70 -14.67 16.91 -26.02
CA LEU A 70 -16.13 16.86 -25.99
C LEU A 70 -16.56 15.39 -25.97
N ILE A 71 -17.60 15.06 -25.19
CA ILE A 71 -18.27 13.77 -25.22
C ILE A 71 -19.77 14.03 -25.36
N ASN A 72 -20.36 13.49 -26.41
CA ASN A 72 -21.74 13.75 -26.79
C ASN A 72 -22.05 15.27 -26.93
N GLY A 73 -21.08 16.03 -27.45
CA GLY A 73 -21.16 17.49 -27.60
C GLY A 73 -20.90 18.32 -26.34
N GLU A 74 -20.77 17.69 -25.16
CA GLU A 74 -20.51 18.36 -23.89
C GLU A 74 -19.00 18.38 -23.58
N ALA A 75 -18.49 19.52 -23.11
CA ALA A 75 -17.08 19.64 -22.73
C ALA A 75 -16.76 18.87 -21.44
N VAL A 76 -15.68 18.11 -21.45
CA VAL A 76 -15.20 17.38 -20.29
C VAL A 76 -14.37 18.33 -19.41
N HIS A 77 -14.94 18.71 -18.26
CA HIS A 77 -14.27 19.54 -17.26
C HIS A 77 -14.08 18.82 -15.92
N ASN A 78 -14.91 17.83 -15.65
CA ASN A 78 -14.94 17.06 -14.40
C ASN A 78 -14.95 15.57 -14.68
N LEU A 79 -14.77 14.78 -13.63
CA LEU A 79 -14.88 13.33 -13.66
C LEU A 79 -16.23 12.89 -14.26
N ARG A 80 -16.14 11.91 -15.15
CA ARG A 80 -17.30 11.34 -15.83
C ARG A 80 -17.72 10.02 -15.20
N LYS A 81 -19.02 9.94 -14.87
CA LYS A 81 -19.63 8.74 -14.26
C LYS A 81 -20.02 7.66 -15.28
N ASP A 82 -20.03 8.02 -16.57
CA ASP A 82 -20.34 7.16 -17.70
C ASP A 82 -19.10 6.46 -18.29
N THR A 83 -17.93 6.60 -17.64
CA THR A 83 -16.68 5.94 -18.03
C THR A 83 -16.28 4.85 -17.05
N GLY A 84 -15.92 3.67 -17.57
CA GLY A 84 -15.25 2.60 -16.81
C GLY A 84 -13.76 2.59 -17.11
N ASN A 85 -12.92 2.69 -16.07
CA ASN A 85 -11.47 2.74 -16.20
C ASN A 85 -10.83 1.42 -15.78
N VAL A 86 -9.98 0.86 -16.64
CA VAL A 86 -9.10 -0.29 -16.35
C VAL A 86 -7.68 0.17 -16.56
N PHE A 87 -6.90 0.18 -15.48
CA PHE A 87 -5.51 0.62 -15.44
C PHE A 87 -4.56 -0.51 -15.86
N GLN A 88 -3.31 -0.18 -16.12
CA GLN A 88 -2.27 -1.11 -16.53
C GLN A 88 -2.03 -2.19 -15.48
N THR A 89 -2.00 -1.82 -14.20
CA THR A 89 -2.09 -2.77 -13.08
C THR A 89 -3.55 -2.96 -12.68
N PRO A 90 -3.94 -4.13 -12.16
CA PRO A 90 -5.34 -4.40 -11.78
C PRO A 90 -5.89 -3.46 -10.70
N THR A 91 -5.03 -2.76 -9.93
CA THR A 91 -5.39 -1.81 -8.86
C THR A 91 -6.47 -2.35 -7.92
N LEU A 92 -6.37 -3.62 -7.53
CA LEU A 92 -7.27 -4.25 -6.58
C LEU A 92 -6.85 -3.90 -5.16
N LEU A 93 -7.84 -3.69 -4.28
CA LEU A 93 -7.60 -3.48 -2.85
C LEU A 93 -7.22 -4.83 -2.20
N PRO A 94 -5.99 -5.02 -1.72
CA PRO A 94 -5.50 -6.33 -1.26
C PRO A 94 -6.28 -6.89 -0.06
N TRP A 95 -6.90 -6.03 0.74
CA TRP A 95 -7.70 -6.39 1.91
C TRP A 95 -9.17 -6.64 1.61
N ARG A 96 -9.57 -6.66 0.33
CA ARG A 96 -10.94 -6.93 -0.11
C ARG A 96 -10.99 -8.20 -0.93
N THR A 97 -12.04 -8.99 -0.76
CA THR A 97 -12.30 -10.15 -1.61
C THR A 97 -12.60 -9.72 -3.05
N VAL A 98 -12.60 -10.65 -3.98
CA VAL A 98 -12.99 -10.44 -5.38
C VAL A 98 -14.32 -9.72 -5.48
N LEU A 99 -15.37 -10.26 -4.84
CA LEU A 99 -16.71 -9.67 -4.85
C LEU A 99 -16.70 -8.23 -4.31
N LYS A 100 -16.01 -7.98 -3.18
CA LYS A 100 -15.92 -6.64 -2.58
C LYS A 100 -15.10 -5.66 -3.43
N ASN A 101 -14.12 -6.14 -4.20
CA ASN A 101 -13.40 -5.32 -5.17
C ASN A 101 -14.29 -4.92 -6.34
N ILE A 102 -15.11 -5.85 -6.85
CA ILE A 102 -16.06 -5.56 -7.94
C ILE A 102 -17.11 -4.56 -7.47
N LEU A 103 -17.64 -4.69 -6.25
CA LEU A 103 -18.68 -3.82 -5.70
C LEU A 103 -18.17 -2.42 -5.28
N LEU A 104 -16.86 -2.16 -5.30
CA LEU A 104 -16.26 -0.88 -4.90
C LEU A 104 -16.88 0.35 -5.57
N PRO A 105 -17.15 0.39 -6.89
CA PRO A 105 -17.73 1.56 -7.54
C PRO A 105 -19.11 1.95 -7.00
N VAL A 106 -19.96 0.97 -6.71
CA VAL A 106 -21.29 1.21 -6.13
C VAL A 106 -21.17 1.74 -4.70
N GLU A 107 -20.31 1.13 -3.91
CA GLU A 107 -20.05 1.56 -2.53
C GLU A 107 -19.51 2.99 -2.45
N VAL A 108 -18.67 3.40 -3.41
CA VAL A 108 -18.15 4.77 -3.48
C VAL A 108 -19.22 5.72 -3.96
N ALA A 109 -19.97 5.38 -5.03
CA ALA A 109 -20.95 6.28 -5.65
C ALA A 109 -22.21 6.51 -4.81
N ARG A 110 -22.68 5.47 -4.08
CA ARG A 110 -23.95 5.51 -3.35
C ARG A 110 -23.82 5.33 -1.85
N GLY A 111 -22.68 4.84 -1.35
CA GLY A 111 -22.45 4.49 0.07
C GLY A 111 -23.09 3.17 0.49
N GLU A 112 -24.14 2.70 -0.20
CA GLU A 112 -24.94 1.52 0.11
C GLU A 112 -24.93 0.54 -1.07
N ILE A 113 -24.77 -0.75 -0.78
CA ILE A 113 -24.80 -1.85 -1.75
C ILE A 113 -26.19 -2.51 -1.67
N ARG A 114 -26.91 -2.54 -2.78
CA ARG A 114 -28.22 -3.17 -2.89
C ARG A 114 -28.09 -4.61 -3.39
N GLU A 115 -29.11 -5.42 -3.17
CA GLU A 115 -29.16 -6.80 -3.65
C GLU A 115 -29.00 -6.90 -5.18
N ALA A 116 -29.58 -5.96 -5.92
CA ALA A 116 -29.42 -5.86 -7.37
C ALA A 116 -27.95 -5.65 -7.80
N ASP A 117 -27.18 -4.90 -7.03
CA ASP A 117 -25.75 -4.66 -7.31
C ASP A 117 -24.93 -5.94 -7.09
N VAL A 118 -25.26 -6.71 -6.04
CA VAL A 118 -24.63 -8.00 -5.76
C VAL A 118 -24.97 -9.00 -6.88
N LYS A 119 -26.22 -9.06 -7.32
CA LYS A 119 -26.64 -9.92 -8.44
C LYS A 119 -25.89 -9.56 -9.72
N ARG A 120 -25.80 -8.28 -10.03
CA ARG A 120 -25.03 -7.80 -11.19
C ARG A 120 -23.55 -8.14 -11.12
N ALA A 121 -22.94 -8.00 -9.92
CA ALA A 121 -21.54 -8.40 -9.69
C ALA A 121 -21.36 -9.90 -9.92
N GLN A 122 -22.31 -10.73 -9.50
CA GLN A 122 -22.29 -12.17 -9.69
C GLN A 122 -22.37 -12.56 -11.18
N GLU A 123 -23.26 -11.92 -11.93
CA GLU A 123 -23.35 -12.09 -13.39
C GLU A 123 -22.04 -11.74 -14.10
N LEU A 124 -21.37 -10.65 -13.67
CA LEU A 124 -20.07 -10.28 -14.20
C LEU A 124 -18.97 -11.28 -13.82
N ILE A 125 -18.99 -11.81 -12.61
CA ILE A 125 -18.08 -12.88 -12.16
C ILE A 125 -18.22 -14.12 -13.07
N ASP A 126 -19.42 -14.52 -13.37
CA ASP A 126 -19.68 -15.66 -14.26
C ASP A 126 -19.19 -15.40 -15.69
N VAL A 127 -19.52 -14.25 -16.26
CA VAL A 127 -19.07 -13.83 -17.61
C VAL A 127 -17.54 -13.77 -17.70
N MET A 128 -16.87 -13.29 -16.63
CA MET A 128 -15.41 -13.20 -16.57
C MET A 128 -14.72 -14.54 -16.25
N GLY A 129 -15.49 -15.62 -16.02
CA GLY A 129 -14.96 -16.93 -15.65
C GLY A 129 -14.22 -16.92 -14.31
N LEU A 130 -14.79 -16.21 -13.34
CA LEU A 130 -14.28 -16.06 -11.96
C LEU A 130 -15.14 -16.80 -10.93
N LYS A 131 -16.01 -17.70 -11.38
CA LYS A 131 -16.89 -18.49 -10.51
C LYS A 131 -16.07 -19.34 -9.53
N GLY A 132 -16.45 -19.30 -8.25
CA GLY A 132 -15.80 -20.04 -7.17
C GLY A 132 -14.64 -19.32 -6.49
N VAL A 133 -14.29 -18.09 -6.94
CA VAL A 133 -13.21 -17.29 -6.33
C VAL A 133 -13.72 -15.97 -5.70
N GLU A 134 -15.02 -15.82 -5.53
CA GLU A 134 -15.70 -14.61 -5.06
C GLU A 134 -15.19 -14.11 -3.70
N ASN A 135 -14.85 -15.07 -2.83
CA ASN A 135 -14.37 -14.82 -1.47
C ASN A 135 -12.83 -14.80 -1.35
N MET A 136 -12.11 -15.09 -2.44
CA MET A 136 -10.64 -15.02 -2.44
C MET A 136 -10.15 -13.57 -2.45
N TYR A 137 -8.95 -13.39 -1.91
CA TYR A 137 -8.27 -12.08 -1.92
C TYR A 137 -7.35 -11.96 -3.15
N PRO A 138 -7.00 -10.73 -3.59
CA PRO A 138 -6.16 -10.52 -4.76
C PRO A 138 -4.84 -11.30 -4.75
N GLY A 139 -4.18 -11.44 -3.60
CA GLY A 139 -2.94 -12.20 -3.46
C GLY A 139 -3.07 -13.71 -3.71
N GLU A 140 -4.30 -14.25 -3.78
CA GLU A 140 -4.58 -15.67 -4.05
C GLU A 140 -4.90 -15.93 -5.53
N LEU A 141 -4.97 -14.85 -6.34
CA LEU A 141 -5.33 -14.92 -7.75
C LEU A 141 -4.09 -14.83 -8.66
N SER A 142 -4.16 -15.49 -9.82
CA SER A 142 -3.20 -15.22 -10.89
C SER A 142 -3.37 -13.81 -11.45
N GLY A 143 -2.32 -13.23 -12.07
CA GLY A 143 -2.40 -11.90 -12.67
C GLY A 143 -3.54 -11.74 -13.69
N GLY A 144 -3.81 -12.78 -14.48
CA GLY A 144 -4.93 -12.78 -15.43
C GLY A 144 -6.31 -12.80 -14.74
N MET A 145 -6.44 -13.46 -13.58
CA MET A 145 -7.67 -13.41 -12.78
C MET A 145 -7.84 -12.02 -12.15
N GLN A 146 -6.77 -11.43 -11.61
CA GLN A 146 -6.83 -10.06 -11.08
C GLN A 146 -7.27 -9.06 -12.15
N GLN A 147 -6.77 -9.19 -13.38
CA GLN A 147 -7.17 -8.31 -14.48
C GLN A 147 -8.64 -8.47 -14.84
N ARG A 148 -9.16 -9.72 -14.84
CA ARG A 148 -10.60 -9.98 -15.05
C ARG A 148 -11.47 -9.34 -13.95
N VAL A 149 -11.01 -9.37 -12.70
CA VAL A 149 -11.69 -8.66 -11.59
C VAL A 149 -11.71 -7.14 -11.83
N ALA A 150 -10.60 -6.55 -12.29
CA ALA A 150 -10.54 -5.12 -12.60
C ALA A 150 -11.50 -4.73 -13.74
N ILE A 151 -11.62 -5.58 -14.78
CA ILE A 151 -12.56 -5.38 -15.88
C ILE A 151 -14.02 -5.51 -15.38
N ALA A 152 -14.33 -6.54 -14.58
CA ALA A 152 -15.66 -6.72 -13.98
C ALA A 152 -16.05 -5.51 -13.13
N ARG A 153 -15.10 -5.00 -12.32
CA ARG A 153 -15.29 -3.78 -11.52
C ARG A 153 -15.63 -2.58 -12.39
N ALA A 154 -14.90 -2.37 -13.48
CA ALA A 154 -15.14 -1.24 -14.39
C ALA A 154 -16.52 -1.32 -15.09
N LEU A 155 -17.05 -2.53 -15.29
CA LEU A 155 -18.34 -2.77 -15.95
C LEU A 155 -19.54 -2.76 -15.00
N LEU A 156 -19.34 -2.74 -13.68
CA LEU A 156 -20.42 -2.89 -12.72
C LEU A 156 -21.50 -1.81 -12.84
N LEU A 157 -21.07 -0.56 -13.03
CA LEU A 157 -21.98 0.59 -13.19
C LEU A 157 -22.51 0.77 -14.62
N ASP A 158 -22.28 -0.20 -15.50
CA ASP A 158 -22.72 -0.20 -16.90
C ASP A 158 -22.31 1.03 -17.71
N PRO A 159 -21.01 1.40 -17.74
CA PRO A 159 -20.55 2.62 -18.40
C PRO A 159 -20.82 2.59 -19.91
N GLU A 160 -21.03 3.76 -20.53
CA GLU A 160 -21.12 3.89 -22.00
C GLU A 160 -19.73 3.80 -22.68
N ILE A 161 -18.69 4.25 -21.97
CA ILE A 161 -17.31 4.29 -22.45
C ILE A 161 -16.44 3.40 -21.56
N LEU A 162 -15.68 2.49 -22.17
CA LEU A 162 -14.70 1.65 -21.47
C LEU A 162 -13.29 2.07 -21.89
N LEU A 163 -12.49 2.48 -20.93
CA LEU A 163 -11.11 2.94 -21.12
C LEU A 163 -10.15 1.87 -20.57
N LEU A 164 -9.30 1.32 -21.43
CA LEU A 164 -8.40 0.21 -21.12
C LEU A 164 -6.96 0.64 -21.38
N ASP A 165 -6.14 0.78 -20.34
CA ASP A 165 -4.73 1.18 -20.44
C ASP A 165 -3.82 -0.03 -20.29
N GLU A 166 -3.28 -0.53 -21.41
CA GLU A 166 -2.37 -1.69 -21.52
C GLU A 166 -2.78 -2.89 -20.63
N PRO A 167 -4.07 -3.31 -20.62
CA PRO A 167 -4.62 -4.20 -19.61
C PRO A 167 -4.02 -5.61 -19.61
N PHE A 168 -3.27 -5.98 -20.65
CA PHE A 168 -2.76 -7.33 -20.84
C PHE A 168 -1.22 -7.39 -20.92
N GLY A 169 -0.53 -6.27 -20.71
CA GLY A 169 0.92 -6.14 -20.90
C GLY A 169 1.77 -7.11 -20.07
N SER A 170 1.35 -7.41 -18.85
CA SER A 170 2.07 -8.27 -17.88
C SER A 170 1.68 -9.77 -17.93
N LEU A 171 0.78 -10.17 -18.87
CA LEU A 171 0.23 -11.52 -18.91
C LEU A 171 0.97 -12.41 -19.92
N ASP A 172 0.97 -13.72 -19.63
CA ASP A 172 1.43 -14.73 -20.57
C ASP A 172 0.58 -14.75 -21.87
N SER A 173 1.12 -15.30 -22.95
CA SER A 173 0.50 -15.27 -24.28
C SER A 173 -0.88 -15.94 -24.32
N ILE A 174 -1.05 -17.09 -23.64
CA ILE A 174 -2.29 -17.87 -23.65
C ILE A 174 -3.40 -17.13 -22.91
N THR A 175 -3.08 -16.61 -21.72
CA THR A 175 -4.03 -15.82 -20.92
C THR A 175 -4.43 -14.55 -21.65
N ARG A 176 -3.48 -13.89 -22.32
CA ARG A 176 -3.70 -12.69 -23.13
C ARG A 176 -4.65 -12.95 -24.30
N GLU A 177 -4.47 -14.04 -25.05
CA GLU A 177 -5.39 -14.43 -26.13
C GLU A 177 -6.82 -14.63 -25.65
N ARG A 178 -6.98 -15.35 -24.52
CA ARG A 178 -8.30 -15.58 -23.92
C ARG A 178 -8.99 -14.29 -23.52
N LEU A 179 -8.24 -13.35 -22.94
CA LEU A 179 -8.78 -12.05 -22.54
C LEU A 179 -9.11 -11.15 -23.75
N ASN A 180 -8.30 -11.18 -24.78
CA ASN A 180 -8.62 -10.51 -26.05
C ASN A 180 -9.96 -10.97 -26.63
N LEU A 181 -10.18 -12.30 -26.68
CA LEU A 181 -11.46 -12.85 -27.15
C LEU A 181 -12.64 -12.45 -26.26
N LEU A 182 -12.43 -12.44 -24.94
CA LEU A 182 -13.47 -12.04 -23.97
C LEU A 182 -13.88 -10.57 -24.17
N ILE A 183 -12.91 -9.66 -24.33
CA ILE A 183 -13.21 -8.23 -24.57
C ILE A 183 -13.89 -8.03 -25.93
N LEU A 184 -13.46 -8.77 -26.96
CA LEU A 184 -14.08 -8.72 -28.28
C LEU A 184 -15.55 -9.20 -28.23
N ASP A 185 -15.83 -10.30 -27.53
CA ASP A 185 -17.19 -10.83 -27.33
C ASP A 185 -18.05 -9.84 -26.53
N LEU A 186 -17.49 -9.28 -25.45
CA LEU A 186 -18.15 -8.22 -24.69
C LEU A 186 -18.55 -7.04 -25.57
N TRP A 187 -17.62 -6.53 -26.39
CA TRP A 187 -17.91 -5.41 -27.30
C TRP A 187 -18.98 -5.77 -28.35
N ARG A 188 -18.89 -6.95 -28.93
CA ARG A 188 -19.88 -7.43 -29.94
C ARG A 188 -21.29 -7.47 -29.36
N ARG A 189 -21.44 -7.89 -28.10
CA ARG A 189 -22.74 -8.00 -27.40
C ARG A 189 -23.27 -6.66 -26.93
N THR A 190 -22.41 -5.81 -26.38
CA THR A 190 -22.84 -4.59 -25.69
C THR A 190 -22.78 -3.34 -26.55
N LYS A 191 -22.00 -3.34 -27.63
CA LYS A 191 -21.74 -2.19 -28.50
C LYS A 191 -21.29 -0.94 -27.75
N LYS A 192 -20.59 -1.11 -26.62
CA LYS A 192 -20.00 0.00 -25.86
C LYS A 192 -18.89 0.66 -26.65
N THR A 193 -18.66 1.95 -26.44
CA THR A 193 -17.50 2.64 -27.00
C THR A 193 -16.26 2.21 -26.21
N ILE A 194 -15.27 1.64 -26.87
CA ILE A 194 -14.04 1.16 -26.22
C ILE A 194 -12.84 1.92 -26.75
N ILE A 195 -12.06 2.49 -25.83
CA ILE A 195 -10.73 3.05 -26.13
C ILE A 195 -9.69 2.14 -25.47
N PHE A 196 -8.94 1.45 -26.29
CA PHE A 196 -7.96 0.46 -25.88
C PHE A 196 -6.55 0.98 -26.17
N VAL A 197 -5.70 1.02 -25.18
CA VAL A 197 -4.29 1.40 -25.33
C VAL A 197 -3.45 0.15 -25.26
N THR A 198 -2.54 -0.03 -26.21
CA THR A 198 -1.58 -1.13 -26.21
C THR A 198 -0.32 -0.76 -26.99
N HIS A 199 0.77 -1.46 -26.73
CA HIS A 199 1.97 -1.46 -27.56
C HIS A 199 1.99 -2.65 -28.54
N SER A 200 1.03 -3.58 -28.44
CA SER A 200 0.92 -4.76 -29.31
C SER A 200 0.09 -4.45 -30.56
N ILE A 201 0.74 -4.42 -31.72
CA ILE A 201 0.04 -4.23 -33.00
C ILE A 201 -0.92 -5.38 -33.29
N SER A 202 -0.55 -6.60 -32.89
CA SER A 202 -1.40 -7.79 -33.08
C SER A 202 -2.71 -7.67 -32.32
N GLU A 203 -2.69 -7.18 -31.06
CA GLU A 203 -3.90 -6.89 -30.27
C GLU A 203 -4.74 -5.80 -30.93
N ALA A 204 -4.09 -4.72 -31.38
CA ALA A 204 -4.77 -3.61 -32.05
C ALA A 204 -5.54 -4.07 -33.28
N VAL A 205 -4.90 -4.87 -34.14
CA VAL A 205 -5.54 -5.40 -35.36
C VAL A 205 -6.67 -6.38 -35.03
N LEU A 206 -6.48 -7.21 -34.00
CA LEU A 206 -7.46 -8.21 -33.60
C LEU A 206 -8.74 -7.56 -33.05
N LEU A 207 -8.60 -6.58 -32.17
CA LEU A 207 -9.70 -6.07 -31.33
C LEU A 207 -10.48 -4.92 -32.00
N SER A 208 -9.79 -3.98 -32.62
CA SER A 208 -10.38 -2.69 -32.97
C SER A 208 -11.00 -2.62 -34.37
N THR A 209 -11.89 -1.69 -34.53
CA THR A 209 -12.39 -1.29 -35.85
C THR A 209 -11.51 -0.21 -36.50
N ARG A 210 -10.75 0.52 -35.64
CA ARG A 210 -9.85 1.58 -36.07
C ARG A 210 -8.64 1.67 -35.14
N ILE A 211 -7.45 1.85 -35.75
CA ILE A 211 -6.20 2.02 -34.99
C ILE A 211 -5.72 3.46 -35.20
N VAL A 212 -5.42 4.13 -34.09
CA VAL A 212 -4.83 5.47 -34.05
C VAL A 212 -3.38 5.35 -33.62
N VAL A 213 -2.48 5.80 -34.47
CA VAL A 213 -1.03 5.79 -34.19
C VAL A 213 -0.61 7.15 -33.65
N LEU A 214 -0.02 7.18 -32.47
CA LEU A 214 0.55 8.39 -31.87
C LEU A 214 2.05 8.49 -32.18
N SER A 215 2.51 9.72 -32.47
CA SER A 215 3.93 10.06 -32.53
C SER A 215 4.60 9.94 -31.16
N ARG A 216 5.96 9.89 -31.15
CA ARG A 216 6.74 10.08 -29.91
C ARG A 216 6.44 11.45 -29.28
N SER A 217 6.84 11.59 -28.01
CA SER A 217 6.66 12.82 -27.23
C SER A 217 7.16 14.09 -27.97
N PRO A 218 6.33 15.11 -28.10
CA PRO A 218 4.92 15.20 -27.70
C PRO A 218 3.98 14.46 -28.66
N GLY A 219 3.01 13.70 -28.06
CA GLY A 219 2.07 12.88 -28.82
C GLY A 219 1.16 13.70 -29.76
N ARG A 220 1.05 13.26 -31.00
CA ARG A 220 0.12 13.76 -32.03
C ARG A 220 -0.44 12.56 -32.78
N VAL A 221 -1.62 12.70 -33.37
CA VAL A 221 -2.11 11.69 -34.31
C VAL A 221 -1.21 11.71 -35.52
N LYS A 222 -0.52 10.59 -35.78
CA LYS A 222 0.39 10.42 -36.93
C LYS A 222 -0.31 9.73 -38.07
N ASP A 223 -1.06 8.67 -37.78
CA ASP A 223 -1.78 7.88 -38.78
C ASP A 223 -3.06 7.32 -38.19
N VAL A 224 -4.04 7.04 -39.00
CA VAL A 224 -5.30 6.40 -38.65
C VAL A 224 -5.58 5.30 -39.64
N VAL A 225 -5.70 4.06 -39.17
CA VAL A 225 -5.94 2.87 -39.99
C VAL A 225 -7.33 2.34 -39.69
N GLU A 226 -8.21 2.37 -40.64
CA GLU A 226 -9.53 1.73 -40.57
C GLU A 226 -9.39 0.24 -40.86
N LEU A 227 -10.09 -0.59 -40.09
CA LEU A 227 -10.09 -2.04 -40.22
C LEU A 227 -11.49 -2.53 -40.52
N ASP A 228 -11.62 -3.50 -41.43
CA ASP A 228 -12.88 -4.12 -41.74
C ASP A 228 -13.19 -5.25 -40.72
N PRO A 229 -14.21 -5.07 -39.87
CA PRO A 229 -14.59 -6.13 -38.91
C PRO A 229 -15.07 -7.42 -39.58
N GLY A 230 -15.62 -7.33 -40.78
CA GLY A 230 -16.14 -8.48 -41.55
C GLY A 230 -15.04 -9.42 -42.04
N MET A 231 -13.83 -8.90 -42.26
CA MET A 231 -12.69 -9.70 -42.76
C MET A 231 -11.89 -10.41 -41.63
N LYS A 232 -12.21 -10.21 -40.37
CA LYS A 232 -11.44 -10.77 -39.27
C LYS A 232 -11.73 -12.24 -38.96
N GLY A 233 -12.77 -12.82 -39.54
CA GLY A 233 -13.22 -14.19 -39.20
C GLY A 233 -13.99 -14.26 -37.89
N SER A 234 -14.40 -15.46 -37.50
CA SER A 234 -15.13 -15.70 -36.22
C SER A 234 -14.55 -16.89 -35.47
N GLY A 235 -14.61 -16.85 -34.14
CA GLY A 235 -14.17 -17.97 -33.28
C GLY A 235 -12.64 -18.10 -33.17
N LYS A 236 -12.16 -19.35 -33.06
CA LYS A 236 -10.72 -19.66 -32.86
C LYS A 236 -9.86 -19.37 -34.09
N ASP A 237 -10.46 -19.29 -35.27
CA ASP A 237 -9.76 -19.07 -36.56
C ASP A 237 -9.34 -17.60 -36.76
N ILE A 238 -9.78 -16.70 -35.88
CA ILE A 238 -9.41 -15.28 -35.94
C ILE A 238 -7.88 -15.09 -35.92
N PHE A 239 -7.17 -15.85 -35.06
CA PHE A 239 -5.71 -15.70 -34.89
C PHE A 239 -4.91 -16.22 -36.08
N SER A 240 -5.44 -17.13 -36.85
CA SER A 240 -4.83 -17.72 -38.07
C SER A 240 -5.20 -16.98 -39.34
N SER A 241 -5.99 -15.91 -39.26
CA SER A 241 -6.44 -15.15 -40.41
C SER A 241 -5.27 -14.50 -41.16
N ASP A 242 -5.16 -14.80 -42.45
CA ASP A 242 -4.16 -14.21 -43.36
C ASP A 242 -4.31 -12.66 -43.46
N TYR A 243 -5.54 -12.16 -43.31
CA TYR A 243 -5.85 -10.74 -43.21
C TYR A 243 -5.15 -10.09 -42.01
N ILE A 244 -5.25 -10.68 -40.85
CA ILE A 244 -4.62 -10.14 -39.63
C ILE A 244 -3.10 -10.12 -39.79
N SER A 245 -2.51 -11.22 -40.23
CA SER A 245 -1.06 -11.33 -40.45
C SER A 245 -0.54 -10.29 -41.42
N LYS A 246 -1.19 -10.08 -42.59
CA LYS A 246 -0.84 -9.07 -43.58
C LYS A 246 -0.99 -7.65 -43.02
N THR A 247 -2.10 -7.37 -42.33
CA THR A 247 -2.37 -6.06 -41.73
C THR A 247 -1.36 -5.69 -40.66
N VAL A 248 -0.97 -6.66 -39.78
CA VAL A 248 0.08 -6.45 -38.79
C VAL A 248 1.42 -6.08 -39.42
N VAL A 249 1.78 -6.76 -40.51
CA VAL A 249 3.03 -6.45 -41.25
C VAL A 249 2.98 -5.05 -41.88
N ASP A 250 1.87 -4.66 -42.48
CA ASP A 250 1.69 -3.33 -43.07
C ASP A 250 1.77 -2.23 -42.02
N ILE A 251 1.06 -2.35 -40.92
CA ILE A 251 1.10 -1.37 -39.80
C ILE A 251 2.51 -1.30 -39.24
N ARG A 252 3.21 -2.44 -39.04
CA ARG A 252 4.61 -2.45 -38.58
C ARG A 252 5.52 -1.66 -39.53
N LYS A 253 5.35 -1.77 -40.85
CA LYS A 253 6.12 -1.00 -41.80
C LYS A 253 5.89 0.51 -41.65
N ARG A 254 4.64 0.94 -41.45
CA ARG A 254 4.28 2.36 -41.26
C ARG A 254 4.85 2.96 -39.97
N ILE A 255 5.00 2.13 -38.92
CA ILE A 255 5.46 2.56 -37.60
C ILE A 255 6.98 2.36 -37.40
N LYS A 256 7.66 1.57 -38.22
CA LYS A 256 9.06 1.11 -38.06
C LYS A 256 10.06 2.24 -37.76
N SER A 257 9.86 3.44 -38.29
CA SER A 257 10.73 4.60 -38.03
C SER A 257 10.72 5.11 -36.59
N GLU A 258 9.67 4.79 -35.83
CA GLU A 258 9.47 5.25 -34.47
C GLU A 258 9.95 4.25 -33.40
N TRP A 259 10.04 2.94 -33.73
CA TRP A 259 10.25 1.85 -32.77
C TRP A 259 11.68 1.27 -32.74
N THR A 260 12.53 1.64 -33.70
CA THR A 260 13.85 0.99 -33.91
C THR A 260 14.87 1.24 -32.79
N LYS A 261 14.62 2.15 -31.83
CA LYS A 261 15.54 2.48 -30.73
C LYS A 261 15.26 1.78 -29.38
N GLU A 262 14.11 1.11 -29.21
CA GLU A 262 13.73 0.48 -27.92
C GLU A 262 14.36 -0.90 -27.68
N ILE A 263 14.81 -1.60 -28.71
CA ILE A 263 15.25 -3.00 -28.61
C ILE A 263 16.60 -3.18 -27.89
N SER A 264 17.36 -2.11 -27.67
CA SER A 264 18.72 -2.23 -27.10
C SER A 264 18.84 -2.10 -25.59
N HIS A 265 17.78 -1.75 -24.85
CA HIS A 265 17.90 -1.46 -23.40
C HIS A 265 17.27 -2.50 -22.45
N ASP A 266 16.31 -3.29 -22.90
CA ASP A 266 15.54 -4.17 -22.00
C ASP A 266 16.18 -5.54 -21.70
N VAL A 267 17.12 -6.01 -22.52
CA VAL A 267 17.67 -7.39 -22.38
C VAL A 267 18.71 -7.52 -21.24
N ARG A 268 19.22 -6.43 -20.69
CA ARG A 268 20.31 -6.48 -19.69
C ARG A 268 19.87 -6.46 -18.22
N THR A 269 18.61 -6.20 -17.91
CA THR A 269 18.16 -5.97 -16.51
C THR A 269 17.50 -7.19 -15.87
N GLU A 270 17.03 -8.17 -16.63
CA GLU A 270 16.29 -9.33 -16.07
C GLU A 270 17.12 -10.53 -15.63
N LEU A 271 18.42 -10.54 -15.84
CA LEU A 271 19.27 -11.71 -15.50
C LEU A 271 19.90 -11.69 -14.09
N LYS A 272 19.49 -10.83 -13.19
CA LYS A 272 19.96 -10.83 -11.80
C LYS A 272 18.81 -10.93 -10.82
N LYS A 273 18.54 -12.12 -10.33
CA LYS A 273 18.22 -12.54 -8.96
C LYS A 273 17.36 -13.81 -8.92
N ILE A 274 18.04 -14.93 -9.08
CA ILE A 274 17.59 -16.17 -8.42
C ILE A 274 18.64 -16.44 -7.35
N GLU A 275 18.49 -15.84 -6.19
CA GLU A 275 19.26 -16.25 -5.01
C GLU A 275 18.71 -17.59 -4.53
N LYS A 276 19.48 -18.64 -4.74
CA LYS A 276 19.26 -19.95 -4.09
C LYS A 276 19.41 -19.74 -2.58
N LYS A 277 18.31 -19.83 -1.83
CA LYS A 277 18.37 -19.92 -0.37
C LYS A 277 19.32 -21.04 0.02
N SER A 278 20.34 -20.73 0.80
CA SER A 278 21.36 -21.70 1.22
C SER A 278 20.71 -22.81 2.06
N LEU A 279 21.29 -24.02 2.05
CA LEU A 279 20.86 -25.15 2.88
C LEU A 279 20.76 -24.78 4.37
N PHE A 280 21.64 -23.88 4.83
CA PHE A 280 21.64 -23.35 6.19
C PHE A 280 20.37 -22.53 6.51
N GLN A 281 19.86 -21.72 5.57
CA GLN A 281 18.62 -20.96 5.75
C GLN A 281 17.39 -21.87 5.81
N ARG A 282 17.38 -23.00 5.10
CA ARG A 282 16.28 -24.00 5.17
C ARG A 282 16.29 -24.80 6.47
N LEU A 283 17.45 -25.07 7.06
CA LEU A 283 17.59 -25.74 8.37
C LEU A 283 17.16 -24.80 9.51
N VAL A 284 17.60 -23.56 9.49
CA VAL A 284 17.26 -22.57 10.51
C VAL A 284 15.74 -22.34 10.57
N SER A 285 15.05 -22.16 9.43
CA SER A 285 13.60 -21.92 9.41
C SER A 285 12.74 -23.10 9.93
N ARG A 286 13.28 -24.31 9.98
CA ARG A 286 12.55 -25.49 10.47
C ARG A 286 12.68 -25.68 11.99
N TYR A 287 13.71 -25.09 12.62
CA TYR A 287 14.02 -25.27 14.05
C TYR A 287 14.02 -23.95 14.83
N GLU A 288 13.49 -22.87 14.26
CA GLU A 288 13.46 -21.54 14.91
C GLU A 288 12.83 -21.58 16.31
N TYR A 289 11.73 -22.33 16.48
CA TYR A 289 11.06 -22.46 17.76
C TYR A 289 11.86 -23.22 18.83
N LEU A 290 12.79 -24.09 18.42
CA LEU A 290 13.68 -24.83 19.34
C LEU A 290 14.93 -24.02 19.71
N LEU A 291 15.33 -23.07 18.89
CA LEU A 291 16.50 -22.23 19.14
C LEU A 291 16.27 -21.21 20.28
N ILE A 292 15.03 -20.76 20.49
CA ILE A 292 14.70 -19.79 21.53
C ILE A 292 14.98 -20.35 22.94
N PRO A 293 14.40 -21.51 23.36
CA PRO A 293 14.72 -22.06 24.68
C PRO A 293 16.18 -22.46 24.86
N VAL A 294 16.85 -22.92 23.77
CA VAL A 294 18.29 -23.21 23.81
C VAL A 294 19.10 -21.91 24.04
N GLY A 295 18.74 -20.82 23.39
CA GLY A 295 19.38 -19.53 23.61
C GLY A 295 19.21 -19.01 25.04
N VAL A 296 18.01 -19.12 25.61
CA VAL A 296 17.73 -18.75 27.01
C VAL A 296 18.53 -19.62 27.98
N ALA A 297 18.57 -20.94 27.75
CA ALA A 297 19.35 -21.85 28.59
C ALA A 297 20.87 -21.53 28.51
N ALA A 298 21.39 -21.27 27.31
CA ALA A 298 22.78 -20.86 27.11
C ALA A 298 23.10 -19.53 27.83
N PHE A 299 22.20 -18.54 27.75
CA PHE A 299 22.36 -17.28 28.46
C PHE A 299 22.41 -17.47 29.98
N ILE A 300 21.50 -18.25 30.56
CA ILE A 300 21.50 -18.55 32.01
C ILE A 300 22.77 -19.30 32.41
N LEU A 301 23.26 -20.22 31.58
CA LEU A 301 24.48 -20.98 31.86
C LEU A 301 25.72 -20.08 31.81
N ILE A 302 25.80 -19.19 30.81
CA ILE A 302 26.89 -18.20 30.68
C ILE A 302 26.86 -17.26 31.91
N TRP A 303 25.68 -16.74 32.28
CA TRP A 303 25.55 -15.91 33.49
C TRP A 303 26.01 -16.65 34.74
N ALA A 304 25.57 -17.90 34.95
CA ALA A 304 25.99 -18.71 36.09
C ALA A 304 27.49 -18.95 36.09
N LEU A 305 28.10 -19.20 34.96
CA LEU A 305 29.55 -19.41 34.80
C LEU A 305 30.33 -18.14 35.13
N ILE A 306 29.93 -17.00 34.57
CA ILE A 306 30.58 -15.71 34.86
C ILE A 306 30.47 -15.37 36.34
N SER A 307 29.28 -15.52 36.95
CA SER A 307 29.07 -15.25 38.38
C SER A 307 29.96 -16.12 39.28
N ARG A 308 30.17 -17.40 38.93
CA ARG A 308 31.06 -18.29 39.69
C ARG A 308 32.56 -18.03 39.47
N MET A 309 32.94 -17.70 38.21
CA MET A 309 34.36 -17.51 37.88
C MET A 309 34.88 -16.12 38.27
N SER A 310 34.03 -15.12 38.34
CA SER A 310 34.41 -13.73 38.63
C SER A 310 34.90 -13.53 40.08
N GLY A 311 34.55 -14.43 41.03
CA GLY A 311 34.85 -14.27 42.42
C GLY A 311 34.18 -13.04 43.07
N LEU A 312 33.24 -12.38 42.37
CA LEU A 312 32.53 -11.22 42.85
C LEU A 312 31.50 -11.64 43.92
N PRO A 313 31.31 -10.83 44.97
CA PRO A 313 30.28 -11.11 45.99
C PRO A 313 28.89 -10.97 45.38
N GLU A 314 27.90 -11.68 45.97
CA GLU A 314 26.51 -11.76 45.47
C GLU A 314 25.79 -10.40 45.40
N TYR A 315 26.22 -9.43 46.22
CA TYR A 315 25.69 -8.07 46.13
C TYR A 315 26.18 -7.27 44.90
N ILE A 316 27.16 -7.79 44.14
CA ILE A 316 27.59 -7.21 42.86
C ILE A 316 27.01 -8.01 41.71
N LEU A 317 27.19 -9.34 41.72
CA LEU A 317 26.70 -10.22 40.67
C LEU A 317 26.09 -11.49 41.24
N PRO A 318 24.77 -11.53 41.46
CA PRO A 318 24.09 -12.67 42.07
C PRO A 318 24.05 -13.86 41.11
N LEU A 319 24.05 -15.07 41.70
CA LEU A 319 23.80 -16.30 40.98
C LEU A 319 22.34 -16.36 40.46
N PRO A 320 22.07 -16.97 39.30
CA PRO A 320 20.69 -17.17 38.85
C PRO A 320 19.78 -17.86 39.86
N LYS A 321 20.34 -18.80 40.66
CA LYS A 321 19.63 -19.49 41.72
C LYS A 321 19.19 -18.53 42.83
N THR A 322 20.05 -17.60 43.26
CA THR A 322 19.75 -16.60 44.29
C THR A 322 18.67 -15.64 43.80
N VAL A 323 18.71 -15.23 42.56
CA VAL A 323 17.67 -14.39 41.94
C VAL A 323 16.33 -15.12 41.86
N LEU A 324 16.30 -16.41 41.49
CA LEU A 324 15.08 -17.21 41.49
C LEU A 324 14.49 -17.37 42.91
N HIS A 325 15.35 -17.61 43.90
CA HIS A 325 14.90 -17.68 45.30
C HIS A 325 14.29 -16.36 45.78
N ARG A 326 14.94 -15.22 45.46
CA ARG A 326 14.43 -13.88 45.82
C ARG A 326 13.12 -13.53 45.08
N PHE A 327 12.95 -13.98 43.85
CA PHE A 327 11.70 -13.87 43.09
C PHE A 327 10.53 -14.56 43.84
N VAL A 328 10.74 -15.80 44.31
CA VAL A 328 9.71 -16.54 45.06
C VAL A 328 9.36 -15.86 46.40
N LEU A 329 10.35 -15.33 47.11
CA LEU A 329 10.14 -14.61 48.37
C LEU A 329 9.35 -13.31 48.14
N ALA A 330 9.78 -12.49 47.19
CA ALA A 330 9.11 -11.24 46.84
C ALA A 330 7.67 -11.45 46.31
N GLY A 331 7.40 -12.59 45.65
CA GLY A 331 6.05 -12.99 45.27
C GLY A 331 5.14 -13.32 46.45
N ARG A 332 5.69 -13.90 47.54
CA ARG A 332 4.94 -14.17 48.77
C ARG A 332 4.66 -12.91 49.62
N GLU A 333 5.46 -11.88 49.46
CA GLU A 333 5.33 -10.59 50.10
C GLU A 333 4.35 -9.64 49.39
N ASP A 334 3.63 -10.10 48.36
CA ASP A 334 2.77 -9.32 47.43
C ASP A 334 3.44 -8.10 46.77
N LEU A 335 4.78 -8.06 46.89
CA LEU A 335 5.59 -6.92 46.45
C LEU A 335 5.62 -6.81 44.92
N LEU A 336 5.58 -7.96 44.22
CA LEU A 336 5.75 -7.99 42.75
C LEU A 336 4.48 -7.58 42.02
N VAL A 337 3.33 -8.13 42.41
CA VAL A 337 2.06 -7.92 41.69
C VAL A 337 1.64 -6.46 41.70
N SER A 338 1.73 -5.80 42.85
CA SER A 338 1.38 -4.38 42.98
C SER A 338 2.28 -3.48 42.14
N ASN A 339 3.61 -3.72 42.17
CA ASN A 339 4.56 -2.93 41.39
C ASN A 339 4.46 -3.18 39.87
N ILE A 340 4.22 -4.44 39.42
CA ILE A 340 3.93 -4.77 38.04
C ILE A 340 2.68 -4.03 37.57
N ALA A 341 1.60 -4.04 38.36
CA ALA A 341 0.34 -3.40 37.98
C ALA A 341 0.49 -1.87 37.82
N VAL A 342 1.26 -1.22 38.72
CA VAL A 342 1.54 0.22 38.61
C VAL A 342 2.30 0.55 37.36
N THR A 343 3.43 -0.11 37.10
CA THR A 343 4.24 0.14 35.87
C THR A 343 3.43 -0.18 34.63
N ALA A 344 2.65 -1.27 34.60
CA ALA A 344 1.80 -1.62 33.48
C ALA A 344 0.74 -0.55 33.22
N TYR A 345 0.08 -0.05 34.27
CA TYR A 345 -0.95 0.99 34.13
C TYR A 345 -0.36 2.32 33.61
N GLU A 346 0.77 2.76 34.17
CA GLU A 346 1.47 3.97 33.73
C GLU A 346 1.96 3.85 32.26
N SER A 347 2.50 2.69 31.89
CA SER A 347 2.92 2.39 30.52
C SER A 347 1.75 2.42 29.54
N LEU A 348 0.61 1.80 29.88
CA LEU A 348 -0.57 1.76 29.01
C LEU A 348 -1.21 3.14 28.83
N LEU A 349 -1.31 3.94 29.91
CA LEU A 349 -1.81 5.31 29.81
C LEU A 349 -0.88 6.19 28.97
N GLY A 350 0.43 6.10 29.19
CA GLY A 350 1.43 6.81 28.40
C GLY A 350 1.36 6.40 26.93
N PHE A 351 1.22 5.10 26.67
CA PHE A 351 1.04 4.58 25.32
C PHE A 351 -0.24 5.12 24.66
N ALA A 352 -1.37 5.08 25.35
CA ALA A 352 -2.63 5.57 24.80
C ALA A 352 -2.56 7.08 24.46
N LEU A 353 -2.01 7.89 25.36
CA LEU A 353 -1.85 9.33 25.14
C LEU A 353 -0.87 9.62 23.99
N GLY A 354 0.34 9.06 24.06
CA GLY A 354 1.40 9.34 23.09
C GLY A 354 1.06 8.82 21.69
N SER A 355 0.46 7.63 21.58
CA SER A 355 0.06 7.07 20.28
C SER A 355 -1.08 7.86 19.64
N SER A 356 -2.07 8.30 20.41
CA SER A 356 -3.19 9.11 19.92
C SER A 356 -2.71 10.45 19.36
N LEU A 357 -1.84 11.14 20.10
CA LEU A 357 -1.25 12.41 19.65
C LEU A 357 -0.34 12.20 18.44
N ALA A 358 0.51 11.17 18.46
CA ALA A 358 1.42 10.86 17.35
C ALA A 358 0.66 10.53 16.07
N PHE A 359 -0.43 9.78 16.15
CA PHE A 359 -1.27 9.48 15.01
C PHE A 359 -1.96 10.72 14.45
N LEU A 360 -2.55 11.56 15.31
CA LEU A 360 -3.21 12.81 14.92
C LEU A 360 -2.25 13.75 14.19
N PHE A 361 -1.08 14.04 14.81
CA PHE A 361 -0.06 14.89 14.19
C PHE A 361 0.54 14.23 12.95
N GLY A 362 0.76 12.91 12.97
CA GLY A 362 1.26 12.14 11.82
C GLY A 362 0.35 12.22 10.62
N TYR A 363 -0.95 12.13 10.82
CA TYR A 363 -1.95 12.29 9.76
C TYR A 363 -1.91 13.70 9.15
N VAL A 364 -1.90 14.73 9.99
CA VAL A 364 -1.83 16.14 9.53
C VAL A 364 -0.55 16.37 8.71
N LEU A 365 0.60 15.94 9.24
CA LEU A 365 1.89 16.12 8.55
C LEU A 365 2.01 15.29 7.26
N ALA A 366 1.38 14.11 7.21
CA ALA A 366 1.34 13.31 5.99
C ALA A 366 0.57 14.02 4.87
N LYS A 367 -0.51 14.74 5.20
CA LYS A 367 -1.34 15.49 4.23
C LYS A 367 -0.73 16.82 3.80
N TYR A 368 -0.08 17.53 4.70
CA TYR A 368 0.46 18.88 4.44
C TYR A 368 2.00 18.85 4.31
N MET A 369 2.49 18.58 3.11
CA MET A 369 3.94 18.49 2.82
C MET A 369 4.74 19.75 3.23
N ILE A 370 4.13 20.94 3.17
CA ILE A 370 4.77 22.19 3.58
C ILE A 370 4.97 22.21 5.10
N ALA A 371 3.95 21.81 5.86
CA ALA A 371 4.03 21.73 7.32
C ALA A 371 5.11 20.73 7.76
N GLU A 372 5.17 19.57 7.12
CA GLU A 372 6.20 18.58 7.40
C GLU A 372 7.60 19.11 7.13
N ARG A 373 7.84 19.76 5.97
CA ARG A 373 9.16 20.32 5.64
C ARG A 373 9.61 21.38 6.64
N ILE A 374 8.69 22.17 7.16
CA ILE A 374 8.98 23.20 8.17
C ILE A 374 9.26 22.55 9.53
N LEU A 375 8.47 21.53 9.93
CA LEU A 375 8.56 20.94 11.25
C LEU A 375 9.60 19.82 11.35
N SER A 376 9.97 19.17 10.24
CA SER A 376 10.92 18.05 10.22
C SER A 376 12.25 18.33 10.92
N PRO A 377 12.94 19.48 10.73
CA PRO A 377 14.18 19.78 11.45
C PRO A 377 13.98 19.84 12.98
N TYR A 378 12.84 20.40 13.43
CA TYR A 378 12.50 20.48 14.86
C TYR A 378 12.17 19.11 15.45
N ILE A 379 11.43 18.26 14.71
CA ILE A 379 11.14 16.89 15.11
C ILE A 379 12.43 16.11 15.32
N VAL A 380 13.37 16.19 14.36
CA VAL A 380 14.69 15.54 14.47
C VAL A 380 15.49 16.08 15.65
N ALA A 381 15.52 17.39 15.85
CA ALA A 381 16.21 18.00 16.98
C ALA A 381 15.63 17.55 18.33
N MET A 382 14.31 17.50 18.45
CA MET A 382 13.65 17.03 19.67
C MET A 382 13.90 15.55 19.97
N GLN A 383 14.01 14.70 18.96
CA GLN A 383 14.39 13.29 19.13
C GLN A 383 15.82 13.11 19.67
N ALA A 384 16.73 14.04 19.34
CA ALA A 384 18.10 13.98 19.81
C ALA A 384 18.24 14.33 21.31
N ILE A 385 17.23 14.97 21.91
CA ILE A 385 17.25 15.30 23.34
C ILE A 385 16.92 14.05 24.16
N PRO A 386 17.82 13.59 25.04
CA PRO A 386 17.54 12.46 25.93
C PRO A 386 16.39 12.82 26.88
N ILE A 387 15.25 12.12 26.76
CA ILE A 387 14.06 12.41 27.57
C ILE A 387 14.34 12.23 29.08
N VAL A 388 15.27 11.33 29.43
CA VAL A 388 15.75 11.18 30.81
C VAL A 388 16.28 12.51 31.38
N ALA A 389 16.91 13.33 30.55
CA ALA A 389 17.40 14.65 30.97
C ALA A 389 16.27 15.69 31.16
N LEU A 390 15.15 15.52 30.48
CA LEU A 390 13.96 16.38 30.61
C LEU A 390 13.08 15.96 31.80
N ALA A 391 13.16 14.73 32.25
CA ALA A 391 12.29 14.18 33.28
C ALA A 391 12.33 14.99 34.62
N PRO A 392 13.48 15.47 35.13
CA PRO A 392 13.50 16.36 36.30
C PRO A 392 12.72 17.66 36.10
N LEU A 393 12.80 18.26 34.91
CA LEU A 393 12.05 19.49 34.59
C LEU A 393 10.53 19.22 34.57
N LEU A 394 10.12 18.07 34.01
CA LEU A 394 8.72 17.67 33.99
C LEU A 394 8.17 17.46 35.41
N ILE A 395 9.00 16.93 36.34
CA ILE A 395 8.64 16.80 37.73
C ILE A 395 8.50 18.18 38.41
N ILE A 396 9.38 19.11 38.13
CA ILE A 396 9.28 20.48 38.68
C ILE A 396 7.99 21.16 38.17
N TRP A 397 7.60 20.96 36.91
CA TRP A 397 6.43 21.60 36.35
C TRP A 397 5.11 20.94 36.74
N PHE A 398 5.06 19.60 36.77
CA PHE A 398 3.83 18.81 36.96
C PHE A 398 3.75 18.04 38.28
N GLY A 399 4.83 18.07 39.10
CA GLY A 399 4.88 17.41 40.39
C GLY A 399 5.21 15.91 40.31
N PHE A 400 5.33 15.30 41.52
CA PHE A 400 5.53 13.86 41.69
C PHE A 400 4.17 13.15 41.59
N GLY A 401 3.75 12.81 40.41
CA GLY A 401 2.46 12.14 40.25
C GLY A 401 2.42 11.24 39.02
N ILE A 402 1.32 10.51 38.90
CA ILE A 402 1.08 9.62 37.77
C ILE A 402 1.09 10.39 36.44
N ASN A 403 0.59 11.63 36.44
CA ASN A 403 0.52 12.47 35.24
C ASN A 403 1.89 12.72 34.62
N THR A 404 2.91 12.98 35.47
CA THR A 404 4.28 13.21 35.01
C THR A 404 4.88 11.96 34.38
N LYS A 405 4.67 10.79 34.99
CA LYS A 405 5.15 9.49 34.51
C LYS A 405 4.50 9.13 33.16
N VAL A 406 3.17 9.29 33.08
CA VAL A 406 2.39 9.12 31.85
C VAL A 406 2.88 10.05 30.73
N LEU A 407 3.18 11.32 31.06
CA LEU A 407 3.72 12.28 30.10
C LEU A 407 5.12 11.90 29.61
N ILE A 408 6.01 11.44 30.51
CA ILE A 408 7.35 10.94 30.14
C ILE A 408 7.23 9.75 29.19
N ALA A 409 6.38 8.77 29.53
CA ALA A 409 6.13 7.61 28.68
C ALA A 409 5.56 8.03 27.32
N ALA A 410 4.59 8.95 27.30
CA ALA A 410 3.99 9.46 26.07
C ALA A 410 5.02 10.16 25.17
N LEU A 411 5.91 10.97 25.73
CA LEU A 411 6.95 11.68 24.97
C LEU A 411 7.96 10.73 24.33
N ILE A 412 8.36 9.66 25.03
CA ILE A 412 9.30 8.67 24.49
C ILE A 412 8.76 7.97 23.25
N ILE A 413 7.47 7.63 23.25
CA ILE A 413 6.85 6.88 22.16
C ILE A 413 6.32 7.76 21.03
N PHE A 414 6.12 9.05 21.31
CA PHE A 414 5.51 9.99 20.35
C PHE A 414 6.22 10.01 19.01
N PHE A 415 7.55 10.20 19.00
CA PHE A 415 8.30 10.36 17.76
C PHE A 415 8.37 9.08 16.91
N PRO A 416 8.69 7.90 17.46
CA PRO A 416 8.67 6.66 16.68
C PRO A 416 7.31 6.40 16.02
N ILE A 417 6.21 6.62 16.73
CA ILE A 417 4.86 6.40 16.19
C ILE A 417 4.50 7.49 15.17
N LEU A 418 4.88 8.76 15.41
CA LEU A 418 4.68 9.87 14.49
C LEU A 418 5.30 9.59 13.12
N ILE A 419 6.58 9.18 13.10
CA ILE A 419 7.29 8.89 11.85
C ILE A 419 6.64 7.72 11.10
N ASN A 420 6.34 6.62 11.81
CA ASN A 420 5.68 5.48 11.19
C ASN A 420 4.27 5.83 10.68
N SER A 421 3.55 6.72 11.35
CA SER A 421 2.25 7.22 10.88
C SER A 421 2.38 8.03 9.59
N ILE A 422 3.36 8.94 9.50
CA ILE A 422 3.63 9.73 8.29
C ILE A 422 4.02 8.80 7.12
N VAL A 423 4.97 7.88 7.35
CA VAL A 423 5.45 6.95 6.32
C VAL A 423 4.31 6.02 5.88
N GLY A 424 3.54 5.47 6.83
CA GLY A 424 2.43 4.57 6.55
C GLY A 424 1.36 5.23 5.68
N ILE A 425 0.93 6.44 6.01
CA ILE A 425 -0.10 7.16 5.24
C ILE A 425 0.40 7.51 3.84
N ARG A 426 1.68 7.83 3.68
CA ARG A 426 2.28 8.14 2.37
C ARG A 426 2.66 6.93 1.53
N SER A 427 2.72 5.75 2.11
CA SER A 427 2.97 4.50 1.37
C SER A 427 1.79 4.07 0.50
N ALA A 428 0.69 4.82 0.52
CA ALA A 428 -0.49 4.56 -0.29
C ALA A 428 -0.14 4.53 -1.78
N ASP A 429 -0.53 3.44 -2.45
CA ASP A 429 -0.27 3.22 -3.87
C ASP A 429 -0.95 4.30 -4.73
N ARG A 430 -0.15 4.95 -5.58
CA ARG A 430 -0.61 6.04 -6.42
C ARG A 430 -1.66 5.59 -7.45
N GLU A 431 -1.54 4.39 -7.98
CA GLU A 431 -2.48 3.88 -8.99
C GLU A 431 -3.85 3.60 -8.37
N ILE A 432 -3.88 3.09 -7.13
CA ILE A 432 -5.14 2.91 -6.40
C ILE A 432 -5.75 4.27 -6.02
N MET A 433 -4.93 5.29 -5.72
CA MET A 433 -5.43 6.66 -5.53
C MET A 433 -6.07 7.22 -6.80
N GLU A 434 -5.47 6.96 -7.97
CA GLU A 434 -6.05 7.35 -9.27
C GLU A 434 -7.37 6.60 -9.53
N LEU A 435 -7.47 5.32 -9.18
CA LEU A 435 -8.72 4.58 -9.24
C LEU A 435 -9.82 5.23 -8.38
N LEU A 436 -9.54 5.51 -7.10
CA LEU A 436 -10.51 6.13 -6.21
C LEU A 436 -10.91 7.54 -6.69
N THR A 437 -9.95 8.29 -7.23
CA THR A 437 -10.26 9.56 -7.89
C THR A 437 -11.18 9.35 -9.08
N SER A 438 -10.96 8.32 -9.92
CA SER A 438 -11.83 8.02 -11.06
C SER A 438 -13.24 7.57 -10.68
N LEU A 439 -13.42 7.11 -9.44
CA LEU A 439 -14.73 6.75 -8.88
C LEU A 439 -15.42 7.91 -8.13
N ASP A 440 -14.83 9.11 -8.15
CA ASP A 440 -15.35 10.30 -7.43
C ASP A 440 -15.41 10.09 -5.90
N ALA A 441 -14.43 9.36 -5.34
CA ALA A 441 -14.36 9.10 -3.91
C ALA A 441 -14.06 10.38 -3.12
N GLY A 442 -14.90 10.70 -2.15
CA GLY A 442 -14.69 11.81 -1.23
C GLY A 442 -13.49 11.59 -0.29
N PRO A 443 -12.95 12.66 0.34
CA PRO A 443 -11.72 12.56 1.17
C PRO A 443 -11.87 11.61 2.35
N LEU A 444 -13.04 11.56 3.01
CA LEU A 444 -13.30 10.61 4.10
C LEU A 444 -13.39 9.16 3.59
N GLN A 445 -13.99 8.94 2.43
CA GLN A 445 -14.06 7.60 1.83
C GLN A 445 -12.66 7.12 1.45
N THR A 446 -11.84 7.98 0.86
CA THR A 446 -10.45 7.69 0.50
C THR A 446 -9.63 7.34 1.75
N PHE A 447 -9.80 8.11 2.83
CA PHE A 447 -9.10 7.85 4.09
C PHE A 447 -9.49 6.48 4.69
N PHE A 448 -10.78 6.24 4.96
CA PHE A 448 -11.21 5.03 5.66
C PHE A 448 -11.17 3.77 4.79
N LYS A 449 -11.42 3.88 3.48
CA LYS A 449 -11.46 2.72 2.58
C LYS A 449 -10.09 2.32 2.03
N PHE A 450 -9.13 3.27 1.99
CA PHE A 450 -7.85 3.01 1.36
C PHE A 450 -6.63 3.47 2.19
N GLU A 451 -6.49 4.77 2.52
CA GLU A 451 -5.27 5.28 3.15
C GLU A 451 -4.99 4.62 4.49
N LEU A 452 -5.98 4.61 5.39
CA LEU A 452 -5.84 3.99 6.70
C LEU A 452 -5.59 2.47 6.60
N PRO A 453 -6.36 1.67 5.83
CA PRO A 453 -6.07 0.25 5.65
C PRO A 453 -4.70 -0.05 5.03
N SER A 454 -4.21 0.78 4.12
CA SER A 454 -2.87 0.65 3.53
C SER A 454 -1.75 0.97 4.52
N ALA A 455 -1.98 1.96 5.39
CA ALA A 455 -1.03 2.43 6.37
C ALA A 455 -0.92 1.52 7.60
N LEU A 456 -1.97 0.73 7.90
CA LEU A 456 -2.03 -0.10 9.12
C LEU A 456 -0.79 -0.97 9.37
N PRO A 457 -0.21 -1.70 8.39
CA PRO A 457 0.97 -2.53 8.65
C PRO A 457 2.16 -1.71 9.16
N VAL A 458 2.38 -0.52 8.60
CA VAL A 458 3.48 0.38 9.00
C VAL A 458 3.18 1.02 10.35
N ILE A 459 1.93 1.44 10.58
CA ILE A 459 1.48 2.02 11.85
C ILE A 459 1.62 0.99 12.97
N PHE A 460 1.20 -0.26 12.78
CA PHE A 460 1.38 -1.33 13.76
C PHE A 460 2.85 -1.63 14.05
N GLY A 461 3.74 -1.52 13.05
CA GLY A 461 5.18 -1.55 13.27
C GLY A 461 5.63 -0.49 14.28
N GLY A 462 5.17 0.76 14.11
CA GLY A 462 5.40 1.86 15.05
C GLY A 462 4.78 1.63 16.42
N LEU A 463 3.55 1.11 16.48
CA LEU A 463 2.84 0.82 17.74
C LEU A 463 3.53 -0.29 18.54
N LYS A 464 4.03 -1.36 17.90
CA LYS A 464 4.81 -2.43 18.57
C LYS A 464 6.08 -1.90 19.22
N VAL A 465 6.80 -1.05 18.53
CA VAL A 465 7.98 -0.37 19.10
C VAL A 465 7.55 0.57 20.23
N GLY A 466 6.52 1.36 20.01
CA GLY A 466 6.00 2.33 20.98
C GLY A 466 5.54 1.68 22.28
N ILE A 467 4.77 0.60 22.22
CA ILE A 467 4.27 -0.07 23.45
C ILE A 467 5.42 -0.67 24.28
N THR A 468 6.49 -1.13 23.64
CA THR A 468 7.68 -1.61 24.33
C THR A 468 8.44 -0.44 24.98
N TYR A 469 8.56 0.69 24.27
CA TYR A 469 9.22 1.89 24.79
C TYR A 469 8.42 2.60 25.88
N SER A 470 7.08 2.40 25.96
CA SER A 470 6.27 2.98 27.03
C SER A 470 6.68 2.45 28.41
N VAL A 471 7.11 1.18 28.49
CA VAL A 471 7.65 0.59 29.74
C VAL A 471 8.93 1.33 30.17
N ILE A 472 9.82 1.63 29.20
CA ILE A 472 11.04 2.41 29.50
C ILE A 472 10.67 3.79 30.04
N GLY A 473 9.65 4.42 29.44
CA GLY A 473 9.16 5.74 29.88
C GLY A 473 8.59 5.75 31.29
N ALA A 474 7.78 4.75 31.62
CA ALA A 474 7.26 4.57 32.99
C ALA A 474 8.41 4.41 33.99
N VAL A 475 9.37 3.53 33.72
CA VAL A 475 10.55 3.29 34.58
C VAL A 475 11.37 4.55 34.79
N VAL A 476 11.60 5.36 33.74
CA VAL A 476 12.31 6.65 33.87
C VAL A 476 11.57 7.58 34.83
N GLY A 477 10.25 7.65 34.73
CA GLY A 477 9.42 8.43 35.66
C GLY A 477 9.45 7.89 37.08
N GLU A 478 9.47 6.56 37.26
CA GLU A 478 9.52 5.87 38.54
C GLU A 478 10.89 6.06 39.24
N PHE A 479 12.00 6.10 38.52
CA PHE A 479 13.34 6.32 39.10
C PHE A 479 13.50 7.67 39.80
N LEU A 480 12.71 8.65 39.43
CA LEU A 480 12.85 10.01 39.92
C LEU A 480 12.03 10.34 41.18
N GLY A 481 11.53 9.34 41.88
CA GLY A 481 10.90 9.55 43.17
C GLY A 481 9.50 8.92 43.33
N ALA A 482 9.23 7.81 42.64
CA ALA A 482 8.01 7.04 42.86
C ALA A 482 8.10 6.16 44.10
N SER A 483 6.94 6.00 44.81
CA SER A 483 6.79 5.09 45.92
C SER A 483 6.38 3.67 45.51
N ALA A 484 5.97 3.48 44.25
CA ALA A 484 5.51 2.20 43.71
C ALA A 484 5.85 2.10 42.22
N GLY A 485 5.94 0.87 41.71
CA GLY A 485 6.32 0.51 40.35
C GLY A 485 7.62 -0.31 40.34
N LEU A 486 7.84 -1.05 39.22
CA LEU A 486 9.03 -1.89 39.08
C LEU A 486 10.33 -1.05 39.06
N GLY A 487 10.31 0.14 38.46
CA GLY A 487 11.44 1.07 38.47
C GLY A 487 11.71 1.61 39.89
N ALA A 488 10.66 1.94 40.66
CA ALA A 488 10.79 2.32 42.06
C ALA A 488 11.37 1.15 42.87
N LEU A 489 10.93 -0.09 42.62
CA LEU A 489 11.44 -1.28 43.26
C LEU A 489 12.93 -1.49 42.96
N VAL A 490 13.37 -1.28 41.72
CA VAL A 490 14.80 -1.30 41.37
C VAL A 490 15.60 -0.28 42.18
N ASN A 491 15.10 0.95 42.30
CA ASN A 491 15.81 2.02 43.02
C ASN A 491 15.89 1.74 44.54
N MET A 492 14.79 1.26 45.12
CA MET A 492 14.72 0.87 46.52
C MET A 492 15.64 -0.31 46.85
N SER A 493 15.60 -1.37 46.00
CA SER A 493 16.44 -2.56 46.19
C SER A 493 17.92 -2.24 46.00
N ARG A 494 18.26 -1.33 45.09
CA ARG A 494 19.63 -0.83 44.92
C ARG A 494 20.11 -0.11 46.17
N SER A 495 19.28 0.72 46.77
CA SER A 495 19.62 1.49 47.99
C SER A 495 19.79 0.59 49.22
N SER A 496 19.10 -0.56 49.29
CA SER A 496 19.21 -1.56 50.36
C SER A 496 20.24 -2.66 50.07
N PHE A 497 21.00 -2.58 48.97
CA PHE A 497 21.96 -3.59 48.53
C PHE A 497 21.34 -4.98 48.25
N ASP A 498 20.03 -5.08 48.04
CA ASP A 498 19.33 -6.30 47.59
C ASP A 498 19.43 -6.47 46.07
N THR A 499 20.65 -6.73 45.60
CA THR A 499 20.94 -6.90 44.16
C THR A 499 20.13 -8.04 43.52
N PRO A 500 19.88 -9.19 44.19
CA PRO A 500 18.98 -10.20 43.65
C PRO A 500 17.59 -9.64 43.28
N LEU A 501 17.02 -8.76 44.12
CA LEU A 501 15.71 -8.13 43.86
C LEU A 501 15.80 -7.10 42.72
N VAL A 502 16.93 -6.41 42.55
CA VAL A 502 17.18 -5.56 41.37
C VAL A 502 17.10 -6.39 40.07
N PHE A 503 17.77 -7.55 40.03
CA PHE A 503 17.72 -8.45 38.88
C PHE A 503 16.31 -9.00 38.64
N VAL A 504 15.58 -9.38 39.67
CA VAL A 504 14.17 -9.78 39.56
C VAL A 504 13.34 -8.69 38.90
N SER A 505 13.47 -7.45 39.36
CA SER A 505 12.71 -6.30 38.82
C SER A 505 13.05 -6.01 37.37
N ILE A 506 14.35 -6.06 37.01
CA ILE A 506 14.79 -5.87 35.61
C ILE A 506 14.25 -6.99 34.68
N ILE A 507 14.28 -8.24 35.14
CA ILE A 507 13.74 -9.37 34.37
C ILE A 507 12.22 -9.19 34.20
N LEU A 508 11.49 -8.78 35.23
CA LEU A 508 10.06 -8.52 35.14
C LEU A 508 9.71 -7.38 34.19
N LEU A 509 10.53 -6.31 34.16
CA LEU A 509 10.39 -5.24 33.16
C LEU A 509 10.55 -5.77 31.73
N GLY A 510 11.54 -6.64 31.51
CA GLY A 510 11.72 -7.29 30.20
C GLY A 510 10.53 -8.18 29.83
N VAL A 511 10.03 -8.97 30.77
CA VAL A 511 8.84 -9.82 30.57
C VAL A 511 7.60 -8.98 30.28
N LEU A 512 7.39 -7.86 30.99
CA LEU A 512 6.29 -6.93 30.76
C LEU A 512 6.36 -6.31 29.36
N GLY A 513 7.55 -5.90 28.92
CA GLY A 513 7.77 -5.39 27.56
C GLY A 513 7.45 -6.43 26.49
N ILE A 514 7.90 -7.69 26.67
CA ILE A 514 7.57 -8.80 25.77
C ILE A 514 6.07 -9.08 25.76
N PHE A 515 5.44 -9.09 26.91
CA PHE A 515 3.99 -9.29 27.02
C PHE A 515 3.21 -8.23 26.24
N PHE A 516 3.57 -6.97 26.38
CA PHE A 516 2.95 -5.87 25.63
C PHE A 516 3.21 -5.97 24.13
N TYR A 517 4.44 -6.34 23.72
CA TYR A 517 4.76 -6.57 22.31
C TYR A 517 3.90 -7.69 21.70
N LEU A 518 3.78 -8.82 22.40
CA LEU A 518 2.95 -9.96 21.95
C LEU A 518 1.47 -9.59 21.92
N GLY A 519 0.97 -8.85 22.90
CA GLY A 519 -0.39 -8.31 22.92
C GLY A 519 -0.66 -7.42 21.70
N MET A 520 0.24 -6.50 21.37
CA MET A 520 0.13 -5.65 20.20
C MET A 520 0.23 -6.45 18.89
N SER A 521 1.08 -7.47 18.84
CA SER A 521 1.19 -8.38 17.69
C SER A 521 -0.08 -9.22 17.49
N LEU A 522 -0.74 -9.62 18.57
CA LEU A 522 -2.04 -10.29 18.49
C LEU A 522 -3.13 -9.35 17.95
N ILE A 523 -3.16 -8.10 18.44
CA ILE A 523 -4.09 -7.08 17.92
C ILE A 523 -3.85 -6.84 16.43
N GLU A 524 -2.59 -6.68 16.02
CA GLU A 524 -2.24 -6.58 14.59
C GLU A 524 -2.76 -7.79 13.80
N TYR A 525 -2.53 -9.00 14.28
CA TYR A 525 -3.00 -10.23 13.63
C TYR A 525 -4.53 -10.25 13.48
N LEU A 526 -5.28 -9.81 14.48
CA LEU A 526 -6.75 -9.73 14.42
C LEU A 526 -7.24 -8.69 13.40
N PHE A 527 -6.54 -7.54 13.25
CA PHE A 527 -6.92 -6.49 12.33
C PHE A 527 -6.38 -6.69 10.91
N ILE A 528 -5.20 -7.29 10.75
CA ILE A 528 -4.46 -7.36 9.48
C ILE A 528 -4.14 -8.81 9.06
N GLY A 529 -4.26 -9.80 9.95
CA GLY A 529 -3.71 -11.16 9.78
C GLY A 529 -4.16 -11.92 8.53
N HIS A 530 -5.32 -11.60 7.97
CA HIS A 530 -5.75 -12.15 6.67
C HIS A 530 -5.07 -11.43 5.49
N ARG A 531 -4.38 -10.30 5.72
CA ARG A 531 -3.80 -9.41 4.71
C ARG A 531 -2.32 -9.69 4.45
N VAL A 532 -1.60 -10.24 5.44
CA VAL A 532 -0.12 -10.37 5.44
C VAL A 532 0.36 -11.76 4.96
N LYS A 533 -0.49 -12.76 4.87
CA LYS A 533 -0.10 -14.18 4.67
C LYS A 533 0.63 -14.53 3.36
N LYS A 534 1.01 -13.58 2.47
CA LYS A 534 1.67 -13.93 1.19
C LYS A 534 2.73 -12.93 0.67
N HIS A 535 3.57 -12.37 1.54
CA HIS A 535 4.80 -11.70 1.07
C HIS A 535 6.09 -12.29 1.67
N GLU A 536 6.00 -13.48 2.31
CA GLU A 536 7.18 -14.27 2.72
C GLU A 536 7.39 -15.50 1.75
#